data_17c8629202819821d68b226470ea094c
#
_entry.id   17c8629202819821d68b226470ea094c
#
_cell.length_a   1.000
_cell.length_b   1.000
_cell.length_c   1.000
_cell.angle_alpha   90.00
_cell.angle_beta   90.00
_cell.angle_gamma   90.00
#
_symmetry.space_group_name_H-M   'P 1'
#
loop_
_entity.id
_entity.type
_entity.pdbx_description
1 polymer ?
#
loop_
_entity_poly.entity_id
_entity_poly.type
_entity_poly.pdbx_seq_one_letter_code
_entity_poly.pdbx_strand_id
1 'polypeptide(L)'
;VRGKCAEDNIFAANNRAVALTDEIGNDKVVNGTVGSILDEEGNLAVLDVVLEAYKRLTPRQICAYAPIKGYEKFLESCIDQCFGQSRPDGYIEACATPGGTGVLHHVIHNYAVSGDEILITDWHWGAYNSLIDYPNNKVSTFEFLNEEGQFNLVSFRKKVDEILNHQKNLVIILNGIANNPTGYSMSVSEWQEAVDVLKVAVEGKDKNVILVPDVAYLDYSGEKEECRKFFKVFGNLPKNILVIVAYT
;
A
#
# COMPACT_ATOMS: atom_id res chain seq x y z
N VAL A 1 -0.85 0.60 -32.45
CA VAL A 1 -2.30 0.47 -32.17
C VAL A 1 -2.39 0.09 -30.71
N ARG A 2 -2.90 0.98 -29.84
CA ARG A 2 -3.16 0.64 -28.43
C ARG A 2 -4.26 -0.41 -28.42
N GLY A 3 -4.00 -1.56 -27.78
CA GLY A 3 -5.02 -2.57 -27.55
C GLY A 3 -6.22 -2.02 -26.76
N LYS A 4 -7.34 -2.74 -26.76
CA LYS A 4 -8.46 -2.40 -25.86
C LYS A 4 -7.95 -2.43 -24.42
N CYS A 5 -8.26 -1.40 -23.62
CA CYS A 5 -8.08 -1.48 -22.17
C CYS A 5 -8.77 -2.75 -21.67
N ALA A 6 -8.09 -3.51 -20.82
CA ALA A 6 -8.74 -4.59 -20.09
C ALA A 6 -9.91 -4.00 -19.29
N GLU A 7 -11.04 -4.69 -19.30
CA GLU A 7 -12.19 -4.30 -18.49
C GLU A 7 -11.82 -4.49 -17.01
N ASP A 8 -12.03 -3.46 -16.21
CA ASP A 8 -11.85 -3.56 -14.76
C ASP A 8 -12.96 -4.43 -14.18
N ASN A 9 -12.58 -5.62 -13.69
CA ASN A 9 -13.52 -6.62 -13.19
C ASN A 9 -14.34 -6.13 -11.99
N ILE A 10 -13.79 -5.21 -11.17
CA ILE A 10 -14.48 -4.64 -10.00
C ILE A 10 -15.61 -3.70 -10.48
N PHE A 11 -15.29 -2.78 -11.39
CA PHE A 11 -16.29 -1.89 -11.95
C PHE A 11 -17.33 -2.63 -12.79
N ALA A 12 -16.95 -3.66 -13.53
CA ALA A 12 -17.90 -4.51 -14.25
C ALA A 12 -18.85 -5.24 -13.29
N ALA A 13 -18.35 -5.75 -12.16
CA ALA A 13 -19.17 -6.36 -11.12
C ALA A 13 -20.11 -5.33 -10.46
N ASN A 14 -19.59 -4.14 -10.17
CA ASN A 14 -20.40 -3.05 -9.61
C ASN A 14 -21.54 -2.65 -10.55
N ASN A 15 -21.27 -2.48 -11.83
CA ASN A 15 -22.29 -2.13 -12.82
C ASN A 15 -23.42 -3.19 -12.89
N ARG A 16 -23.07 -4.48 -12.78
CA ARG A 16 -24.06 -5.57 -12.70
C ARG A 16 -24.87 -5.50 -11.42
N ALA A 17 -24.23 -5.22 -10.27
CA ALA A 17 -24.93 -5.10 -8.99
C ALA A 17 -25.91 -3.90 -8.99
N VAL A 18 -25.49 -2.74 -9.53
CA VAL A 18 -26.35 -1.57 -9.68
C VAL A 18 -27.55 -1.88 -10.57
N ALA A 19 -27.33 -2.47 -11.75
CA ALA A 19 -28.40 -2.85 -12.66
C ALA A 19 -29.41 -3.82 -12.01
N LEU A 20 -28.92 -4.78 -11.22
CA LEU A 20 -29.77 -5.72 -10.49
C LEU A 20 -30.57 -5.00 -9.38
N THR A 21 -29.94 -4.05 -8.69
CA THR A 21 -30.64 -3.22 -7.69
C THR A 21 -31.78 -2.43 -8.30
N ASP A 22 -31.56 -1.84 -9.47
CA ASP A 22 -32.60 -1.10 -10.22
C ASP A 22 -33.75 -2.01 -10.66
N GLU A 23 -33.47 -3.29 -10.94
CA GLU A 23 -34.46 -4.26 -11.40
C GLU A 23 -35.30 -4.85 -10.27
N ILE A 24 -34.69 -5.24 -9.13
CA ILE A 24 -35.37 -6.01 -8.09
C ILE A 24 -35.51 -5.31 -6.73
N GLY A 25 -34.90 -4.14 -6.57
CA GLY A 25 -34.97 -3.30 -5.37
C GLY A 25 -33.77 -3.42 -4.44
N ASN A 26 -33.51 -2.32 -3.72
CA ASN A 26 -32.34 -2.14 -2.83
C ASN A 26 -32.36 -3.11 -1.63
N ASP A 27 -33.54 -3.51 -1.18
CA ASP A 27 -33.77 -4.43 -0.07
C ASP A 27 -33.37 -5.90 -0.37
N LYS A 28 -33.13 -6.20 -1.64
CA LYS A 28 -32.82 -7.56 -2.12
C LYS A 28 -31.39 -7.72 -2.64
N VAL A 29 -30.64 -6.64 -2.75
CA VAL A 29 -29.28 -6.65 -3.29
C VAL A 29 -28.31 -6.06 -2.27
N VAL A 30 -27.27 -6.82 -1.91
CA VAL A 30 -26.12 -6.31 -1.16
C VAL A 30 -24.97 -6.10 -2.14
N ASN A 31 -24.64 -4.85 -2.43
CA ASN A 31 -23.52 -4.50 -3.30
C ASN A 31 -22.22 -4.33 -2.47
N GLY A 32 -21.39 -5.37 -2.42
CA GLY A 32 -20.07 -5.37 -1.77
C GLY A 32 -18.90 -5.30 -2.76
N THR A 33 -19.12 -4.80 -3.98
CA THR A 33 -18.11 -4.87 -5.05
C THR A 33 -17.06 -3.77 -4.98
N VAL A 34 -17.44 -2.57 -4.53
CA VAL A 34 -16.53 -1.43 -4.34
C VAL A 34 -16.30 -1.22 -2.85
N GLY A 35 -15.05 -1.04 -2.45
CA GLY A 35 -14.66 -0.81 -1.05
C GLY A 35 -15.05 0.59 -0.56
N SER A 36 -16.35 0.86 -0.44
CA SER A 36 -16.90 2.11 0.06
C SER A 36 -17.71 1.85 1.32
N ILE A 37 -17.60 2.75 2.29
CA ILE A 37 -18.47 2.75 3.47
C ILE A 37 -19.73 3.53 3.11
N LEU A 38 -20.88 2.89 3.23
CA LEU A 38 -22.19 3.49 2.97
C LEU A 38 -22.93 3.66 4.30
N ASP A 39 -23.77 4.70 4.38
CA ASP A 39 -24.72 4.86 5.46
C ASP A 39 -25.95 3.93 5.29
N GLU A 40 -26.90 3.99 6.24
CA GLU A 40 -28.10 3.14 6.22
C GLU A 40 -29.02 3.44 5.03
N GLU A 41 -28.92 4.63 4.46
CA GLU A 41 -29.67 5.08 3.27
C GLU A 41 -28.96 4.72 1.95
N GLY A 42 -27.74 4.14 2.01
CA GLY A 42 -26.93 3.75 0.86
C GLY A 42 -26.12 4.88 0.25
N ASN A 43 -25.99 6.02 0.92
CA ASN A 43 -25.11 7.11 0.48
C ASN A 43 -23.67 6.88 0.97
N LEU A 44 -22.70 7.46 0.26
CA LEU A 44 -21.31 7.43 0.69
C LEU A 44 -21.15 8.11 2.05
N ALA A 45 -20.66 7.38 3.04
CA ALA A 45 -20.34 7.93 4.34
C ALA A 45 -19.14 8.88 4.23
N VAL A 46 -19.33 10.14 4.58
CA VAL A 46 -18.30 11.17 4.54
C VAL A 46 -18.14 11.77 5.92
N LEU A 47 -16.90 11.98 6.35
CA LEU A 47 -16.62 12.61 7.64
C LEU A 47 -16.99 14.09 7.60
N ASP A 48 -17.88 14.53 8.48
CA ASP A 48 -18.34 15.92 8.57
C ASP A 48 -17.17 16.90 8.75
N VAL A 49 -16.17 16.54 9.53
CA VAL A 49 -14.97 17.37 9.73
C VAL A 49 -14.23 17.66 8.44
N VAL A 50 -14.21 16.72 7.49
CA VAL A 50 -13.59 16.89 6.15
C VAL A 50 -14.44 17.85 5.32
N LEU A 51 -15.76 17.68 5.30
CA LEU A 51 -16.67 18.57 4.59
C LEU A 51 -16.59 20.00 5.13
N GLU A 52 -16.53 20.16 6.44
CA GLU A 52 -16.39 21.46 7.10
C GLU A 52 -15.04 22.12 6.77
N ALA A 53 -13.96 21.35 6.76
CA ALA A 53 -12.64 21.86 6.34
C ALA A 53 -12.66 22.30 4.87
N TYR A 54 -13.26 21.51 3.99
CA TYR A 54 -13.39 21.83 2.57
C TYR A 54 -14.18 23.12 2.33
N LYS A 55 -15.33 23.30 3.01
CA LYS A 55 -16.17 24.49 2.92
C LYS A 55 -15.46 25.78 3.36
N ARG A 56 -14.44 25.69 4.22
CA ARG A 56 -13.64 26.85 4.67
C ARG A 56 -12.58 27.29 3.68
N LEU A 57 -12.27 26.46 2.65
CA LEU A 57 -11.28 26.81 1.65
C LEU A 57 -11.81 27.95 0.76
N THR A 58 -10.99 28.95 0.56
CA THR A 58 -11.29 30.01 -0.42
C THR A 58 -11.05 29.52 -1.86
N PRO A 59 -11.73 30.11 -2.86
CA PRO A 59 -11.44 29.77 -4.26
C PRO A 59 -9.96 29.89 -4.64
N ARG A 60 -9.23 30.86 -4.07
CA ARG A 60 -7.79 31.01 -4.31
C ARG A 60 -6.98 29.83 -3.76
N GLN A 61 -7.34 29.29 -2.59
CA GLN A 61 -6.66 28.12 -2.01
C GLN A 61 -6.94 26.86 -2.83
N ILE A 62 -8.16 26.70 -3.31
CA ILE A 62 -8.53 25.54 -4.13
C ILE A 62 -7.82 25.55 -5.49
N CYS A 63 -7.69 26.72 -6.11
CA CYS A 63 -7.11 26.90 -7.45
C CYS A 63 -5.60 27.18 -7.45
N ALA A 64 -4.96 27.33 -6.29
CA ALA A 64 -3.54 27.64 -6.19
C ALA A 64 -2.66 26.45 -6.56
N TYR A 65 -1.48 26.74 -7.12
CA TYR A 65 -0.44 25.72 -7.24
C TYR A 65 -0.05 25.19 -5.87
N ALA A 66 -0.09 23.86 -5.72
CA ALA A 66 0.51 23.21 -4.56
C ALA A 66 2.04 23.13 -4.73
N PRO A 67 2.83 23.19 -3.66
CA PRO A 67 4.26 22.84 -3.72
C PRO A 67 4.44 21.40 -4.26
N ILE A 68 5.54 21.15 -4.97
CA ILE A 68 5.80 19.84 -5.62
C ILE A 68 5.70 18.67 -4.63
N LYS A 69 6.23 18.82 -3.41
CA LYS A 69 6.13 17.79 -2.38
C LYS A 69 4.75 17.73 -1.70
N GLY A 70 3.97 18.78 -1.76
CA GLY A 70 2.78 19.02 -0.95
C GLY A 70 3.00 20.15 0.06
N TYR A 71 1.96 20.55 0.76
CA TYR A 71 2.04 21.58 1.81
C TYR A 71 2.73 21.03 3.06
N GLU A 72 3.71 21.75 3.61
CA GLU A 72 4.52 21.33 4.75
C GLU A 72 3.68 20.85 5.94
N LYS A 73 2.69 21.65 6.36
CA LYS A 73 1.77 21.25 7.45
C LYS A 73 0.99 19.96 7.17
N PHE A 74 0.63 19.70 5.92
CA PHE A 74 -0.02 18.47 5.53
C PHE A 74 0.95 17.29 5.66
N LEU A 75 2.18 17.44 5.18
CA LEU A 75 3.21 16.41 5.24
C LEU A 75 3.59 16.07 6.69
N GLU A 76 3.77 17.09 7.54
CA GLU A 76 4.00 16.92 8.98
C GLU A 76 2.85 16.15 9.64
N SER A 77 1.60 16.57 9.37
CA SER A 77 0.41 15.89 9.91
C SER A 77 0.30 14.44 9.44
N CYS A 78 0.66 14.15 8.18
CA CYS A 78 0.69 12.78 7.66
C CYS A 78 1.75 11.93 8.38
N ILE A 79 2.94 12.47 8.62
CA ILE A 79 4.00 11.78 9.37
C ILE A 79 3.52 11.47 10.79
N ASP A 80 2.97 12.47 11.48
CA ASP A 80 2.50 12.32 12.86
C ASP A 80 1.32 11.33 12.96
N GLN A 81 0.37 11.40 12.02
CA GLN A 81 -0.76 10.49 12.00
C GLN A 81 -0.35 9.07 11.62
N CYS A 82 0.53 8.91 10.64
CA CYS A 82 1.02 7.61 10.20
C CYS A 82 1.76 6.87 11.32
N PHE A 83 2.72 7.55 11.95
CA PHE A 83 3.60 6.86 12.92
C PHE A 83 3.12 6.93 14.37
N GLY A 84 2.34 7.94 14.77
CA GLY A 84 1.98 8.17 16.17
C GLY A 84 3.21 8.17 17.08
N GLN A 85 3.16 7.45 18.19
CA GLN A 85 4.29 7.27 19.12
C GLN A 85 5.35 6.27 18.61
N SER A 86 5.09 5.61 17.48
CA SER A 86 5.94 4.55 16.92
C SER A 86 6.84 5.04 15.78
N ARG A 87 7.09 6.36 15.71
CA ARG A 87 8.01 6.92 14.71
C ARG A 87 9.36 6.19 14.78
N PRO A 88 9.87 5.63 13.66
CA PRO A 88 11.17 4.97 13.63
C PRO A 88 12.31 5.98 13.78
N ASP A 89 13.45 5.51 14.27
CA ASP A 89 14.67 6.33 14.30
C ASP A 89 15.28 6.44 12.90
N GLY A 90 15.62 7.66 12.49
CA GLY A 90 16.24 7.91 11.19
C GLY A 90 15.71 9.17 10.51
N TYR A 91 16.15 9.37 9.27
CA TYR A 91 15.66 10.45 8.43
C TYR A 91 14.32 10.07 7.83
N ILE A 92 13.31 10.92 8.06
CA ILE A 92 11.95 10.71 7.54
C ILE A 92 11.51 11.95 6.80
N GLU A 93 11.01 11.75 5.60
CA GLU A 93 10.43 12.81 4.78
C GLU A 93 9.13 12.29 4.14
N ALA A 94 8.20 13.18 3.85
CA ALA A 94 6.95 12.85 3.19
C ALA A 94 6.79 13.62 1.88
N CYS A 95 5.98 13.06 1.00
CA CYS A 95 5.60 13.64 -0.28
C CYS A 95 4.13 13.30 -0.55
N ALA A 96 3.35 14.28 -0.96
CA ALA A 96 1.96 14.08 -1.36
C ALA A 96 1.88 13.39 -2.72
N THR A 97 0.99 12.41 -2.82
CA THR A 97 0.71 11.68 -4.07
C THR A 97 -0.81 11.54 -4.25
N PRO A 98 -1.28 11.17 -5.45
CA PRO A 98 -2.69 10.80 -5.65
C PRO A 98 -3.05 9.49 -4.93
N GLY A 99 -3.17 9.55 -3.60
CA GLY A 99 -3.46 8.40 -2.73
C GLY A 99 -2.33 7.37 -2.71
N GLY A 100 -2.58 6.21 -2.05
CA GLY A 100 -1.63 5.09 -1.99
C GLY A 100 -1.24 4.54 -3.36
N THR A 101 -2.17 4.51 -4.31
CA THR A 101 -1.88 4.13 -5.71
C THR A 101 -0.80 5.01 -6.33
N GLY A 102 -0.82 6.32 -6.05
CA GLY A 102 0.22 7.25 -6.50
C GLY A 102 1.59 6.92 -5.90
N VAL A 103 1.65 6.54 -4.62
CA VAL A 103 2.91 6.07 -3.99
C VAL A 103 3.46 4.88 -4.74
N LEU A 104 2.65 3.83 -4.94
CA LEU A 104 3.06 2.60 -5.62
C LEU A 104 3.55 2.87 -7.04
N HIS A 105 2.82 3.69 -7.80
CA HIS A 105 3.22 4.09 -9.13
C HIS A 105 4.59 4.78 -9.13
N HIS A 106 4.80 5.76 -8.25
CA HIS A 106 6.07 6.47 -8.17
C HIS A 106 7.22 5.59 -7.70
N VAL A 107 6.98 4.67 -6.75
CA VAL A 107 8.02 3.74 -6.31
C VAL A 107 8.46 2.83 -7.45
N ILE A 108 7.53 2.21 -8.15
CA ILE A 108 7.85 1.32 -9.27
C ILE A 108 8.64 2.08 -10.34
N HIS A 109 8.20 3.28 -10.72
CA HIS A 109 8.86 4.06 -11.77
C HIS A 109 10.24 4.61 -11.40
N ASN A 110 10.51 4.86 -10.12
CA ASN A 110 11.77 5.46 -9.69
C ASN A 110 12.82 4.43 -9.26
N TYR A 111 12.41 3.25 -8.80
CA TYR A 111 13.31 2.29 -8.17
C TYR A 111 13.43 0.95 -8.90
N ALA A 112 12.54 0.66 -9.85
CA ALA A 112 12.67 -0.50 -10.73
C ALA A 112 13.04 -0.08 -12.14
N VAL A 113 13.85 -0.87 -12.83
CA VAL A 113 14.06 -0.71 -14.28
C VAL A 113 13.16 -1.66 -15.05
N SER A 114 12.87 -1.33 -16.31
CA SER A 114 12.02 -2.18 -17.17
C SER A 114 12.55 -3.60 -17.23
N GLY A 115 11.70 -4.56 -16.95
CA GLY A 115 12.02 -5.98 -16.89
C GLY A 115 12.35 -6.53 -15.51
N ASP A 116 12.54 -5.66 -14.51
CA ASP A 116 12.75 -6.09 -13.12
C ASP A 116 11.52 -6.83 -12.58
N GLU A 117 11.78 -7.79 -11.70
CA GLU A 117 10.77 -8.44 -10.87
C GLU A 117 10.48 -7.58 -9.64
N ILE A 118 9.19 -7.39 -9.37
CA ILE A 118 8.68 -6.74 -8.16
C ILE A 118 8.02 -7.80 -7.30
N LEU A 119 8.46 -7.92 -6.05
CA LEU A 119 7.98 -8.92 -5.13
C LEU A 119 6.73 -8.45 -4.40
N ILE A 120 5.69 -9.26 -4.48
CA ILE A 120 4.43 -9.07 -3.75
C ILE A 120 3.99 -10.40 -3.13
N THR A 121 2.95 -10.39 -2.32
CA THR A 121 2.32 -11.61 -1.79
C THR A 121 1.46 -12.29 -2.86
N ASP A 122 1.27 -13.60 -2.77
CA ASP A 122 0.30 -14.34 -3.62
C ASP A 122 -1.14 -13.85 -3.39
N TRP A 123 -1.52 -13.58 -2.15
CA TRP A 123 -2.76 -12.89 -1.79
C TRP A 123 -2.55 -11.38 -1.76
N HIS A 124 -3.01 -10.69 -2.81
CA HIS A 124 -2.76 -9.25 -2.97
C HIS A 124 -3.94 -8.52 -3.62
N TRP A 125 -3.95 -7.22 -3.47
CA TRP A 125 -4.88 -6.36 -4.20
C TRP A 125 -4.59 -6.43 -5.72
N GLY A 126 -5.60 -6.83 -6.50
CA GLY A 126 -5.44 -7.12 -7.93
C GLY A 126 -4.86 -5.99 -8.78
N ALA A 127 -5.02 -4.74 -8.35
CA ALA A 127 -4.45 -3.60 -9.07
C ALA A 127 -2.91 -3.54 -9.05
N TYR A 128 -2.22 -4.23 -8.11
CA TYR A 128 -0.76 -4.33 -8.15
C TYR A 128 -0.26 -4.90 -9.48
N ASN A 129 -0.96 -5.90 -10.02
CA ASN A 129 -0.60 -6.50 -11.31
C ASN A 129 -0.51 -5.45 -12.42
N SER A 130 -1.54 -4.60 -12.55
CA SER A 130 -1.58 -3.56 -13.58
C SER A 130 -0.53 -2.47 -13.36
N LEU A 131 -0.28 -2.08 -12.11
CA LEU A 131 0.74 -1.09 -11.76
C LEU A 131 2.15 -1.58 -12.08
N ILE A 132 2.42 -2.87 -11.87
CA ILE A 132 3.71 -3.50 -12.12
C ILE A 132 3.91 -3.75 -13.62
N ASP A 133 2.90 -4.22 -14.32
CA ASP A 133 2.99 -4.57 -15.75
C ASP A 133 3.11 -3.34 -16.65
N TYR A 134 2.49 -2.20 -16.27
CA TYR A 134 2.47 -1.00 -17.09
C TYR A 134 3.86 -0.49 -17.51
N PRO A 135 4.88 -0.40 -16.61
CA PRO A 135 6.24 -0.05 -17.02
C PRO A 135 7.06 -1.24 -17.56
N ASN A 136 6.42 -2.34 -17.88
CA ASN A 136 7.03 -3.57 -18.36
C ASN A 136 7.91 -4.28 -17.30
N ASN A 137 7.50 -4.22 -16.03
CA ASN A 137 8.07 -5.01 -14.95
C ASN A 137 7.32 -6.34 -14.80
N LYS A 138 7.84 -7.24 -13.99
CA LYS A 138 7.27 -8.57 -13.79
C LYS A 138 6.77 -8.73 -12.36
N VAL A 139 5.59 -9.28 -12.22
CA VAL A 139 5.09 -9.70 -10.91
C VAL A 139 5.81 -10.97 -10.47
N SER A 140 6.42 -10.95 -9.30
CA SER A 140 6.93 -12.14 -8.63
C SER A 140 6.24 -12.28 -7.29
N THR A 141 5.76 -13.47 -6.96
CA THR A 141 5.00 -13.70 -5.74
C THR A 141 5.70 -14.68 -4.81
N PHE A 142 5.46 -14.50 -3.50
CA PHE A 142 5.77 -15.48 -2.48
C PHE A 142 4.48 -15.86 -1.74
N GLU A 143 4.45 -17.05 -1.19
CA GLU A 143 3.36 -17.56 -0.37
C GLU A 143 3.28 -16.76 0.92
N PHE A 144 2.21 -15.97 1.09
CA PHE A 144 2.11 -15.00 2.19
C PHE A 144 1.95 -15.68 3.56
N LEU A 145 1.08 -16.68 3.62
CA LEU A 145 0.76 -17.40 4.84
C LEU A 145 1.24 -18.85 4.76
N ASN A 146 1.80 -19.36 5.85
CA ASN A 146 2.16 -20.75 6.01
C ASN A 146 0.92 -21.63 6.36
N GLU A 147 1.12 -22.92 6.60
CA GLU A 147 0.04 -23.87 6.94
C GLU A 147 -0.65 -23.53 8.27
N GLU A 148 0.02 -22.83 9.18
CA GLU A 148 -0.51 -22.35 10.45
C GLU A 148 -1.24 -21.00 10.32
N GLY A 149 -1.31 -20.43 9.12
CA GLY A 149 -1.95 -19.13 8.85
C GLY A 149 -1.14 -17.93 9.36
N GLN A 150 0.17 -18.08 9.55
CA GLN A 150 1.11 -17.02 9.94
C GLN A 150 1.95 -16.57 8.75
N PHE A 151 2.65 -15.44 8.86
CA PHE A 151 3.54 -14.95 7.82
C PHE A 151 4.59 -16.00 7.42
N ASN A 152 4.65 -16.34 6.14
CA ASN A 152 5.55 -17.36 5.61
C ASN A 152 6.96 -16.80 5.36
N LEU A 153 7.73 -16.68 6.43
CA LEU A 153 9.10 -16.17 6.39
C LEU A 153 10.03 -17.00 5.48
N VAL A 154 9.78 -18.31 5.38
CA VAL A 154 10.58 -19.22 4.53
C VAL A 154 10.38 -18.91 3.06
N SER A 155 9.12 -18.79 2.64
CA SER A 155 8.77 -18.42 1.26
C SER A 155 9.27 -17.01 0.92
N PHE A 156 9.10 -16.05 1.84
CA PHE A 156 9.61 -14.68 1.69
C PHE A 156 11.12 -14.66 1.47
N ARG A 157 11.89 -15.25 2.37
CA ARG A 157 13.37 -15.33 2.27
C ARG A 157 13.81 -15.95 0.95
N LYS A 158 13.23 -17.09 0.59
CA LYS A 158 13.54 -17.79 -0.65
C LYS A 158 13.40 -16.87 -1.87
N LYS A 159 12.29 -16.14 -1.95
CA LYS A 159 12.01 -15.23 -3.08
C LYS A 159 12.92 -14.00 -3.10
N VAL A 160 13.20 -13.41 -1.94
CA VAL A 160 14.18 -12.32 -1.83
C VAL A 160 15.54 -12.76 -2.37
N ASP A 161 16.04 -13.92 -1.94
CA ASP A 161 17.33 -14.45 -2.38
C ASP A 161 17.32 -14.78 -3.88
N GLU A 162 16.26 -15.42 -4.39
CA GLU A 162 16.12 -15.74 -5.82
C GLU A 162 16.25 -14.48 -6.68
N ILE A 163 15.49 -13.42 -6.39
CA ILE A 163 15.47 -12.20 -7.19
C ILE A 163 16.80 -11.45 -7.07
N LEU A 164 17.32 -11.29 -5.86
CA LEU A 164 18.60 -10.60 -5.65
C LEU A 164 19.81 -11.34 -6.23
N ASN A 165 19.71 -12.61 -6.58
CA ASN A 165 20.79 -13.31 -7.31
C ASN A 165 21.00 -12.77 -8.72
N HIS A 166 19.95 -12.32 -9.41
CA HIS A 166 20.03 -11.84 -10.79
C HIS A 166 19.65 -10.37 -10.99
N GLN A 167 19.13 -9.69 -9.95
CA GLN A 167 18.68 -8.31 -9.99
C GLN A 167 19.40 -7.47 -8.94
N LYS A 168 19.72 -6.20 -9.23
CA LYS A 168 20.43 -5.32 -8.30
C LYS A 168 19.51 -4.69 -7.27
N ASN A 169 18.38 -4.15 -7.71
CA ASN A 169 17.42 -3.47 -6.87
C ASN A 169 16.16 -4.34 -6.75
N LEU A 170 15.66 -4.52 -5.56
CA LEU A 170 14.43 -5.26 -5.31
C LEU A 170 13.39 -4.35 -4.67
N VAL A 171 12.30 -4.10 -5.39
CA VAL A 171 11.09 -3.47 -4.83
C VAL A 171 10.18 -4.56 -4.27
N ILE A 172 9.77 -4.40 -3.02
CA ILE A 172 8.85 -5.31 -2.32
C ILE A 172 7.64 -4.51 -1.88
N ILE A 173 6.46 -4.83 -2.36
CA ILE A 173 5.20 -4.25 -1.88
C ILE A 173 4.57 -5.25 -0.91
N LEU A 174 4.42 -4.84 0.35
CA LEU A 174 3.93 -5.71 1.42
C LEU A 174 2.76 -5.03 2.14
N ASN A 175 1.54 -5.46 1.80
CA ASN A 175 0.32 -5.07 2.51
C ASN A 175 0.16 -6.00 3.73
N GLY A 176 0.98 -5.74 4.74
CA GLY A 176 1.10 -6.59 5.94
C GLY A 176 0.28 -6.11 7.14
N ILE A 177 -0.60 -5.12 6.95
CA ILE A 177 -1.53 -4.64 7.98
C ILE A 177 -2.94 -4.65 7.40
N ALA A 178 -3.83 -5.46 8.01
CA ALA A 178 -5.18 -5.72 7.51
C ALA A 178 -5.17 -5.99 6.00
N ASN A 179 -4.34 -6.95 5.58
CA ASN A 179 -4.07 -7.28 4.17
C ASN A 179 -5.36 -7.42 3.35
N ASN A 180 -5.39 -6.81 2.20
CA ASN A 180 -6.44 -7.04 1.22
C ASN A 180 -5.98 -8.15 0.23
N PRO A 181 -6.62 -9.37 0.24
CA PRO A 181 -7.98 -9.64 0.75
C PRO A 181 -8.06 -10.44 2.06
N THR A 182 -6.96 -10.84 2.68
CA THR A 182 -7.01 -11.85 3.77
C THR A 182 -7.43 -11.27 5.13
N GLY A 183 -7.31 -9.96 5.34
CA GLY A 183 -7.48 -9.31 6.65
C GLY A 183 -6.32 -9.57 7.61
N TYR A 184 -5.30 -10.32 7.21
CA TYR A 184 -4.16 -10.65 8.05
C TYR A 184 -3.34 -9.40 8.40
N SER A 185 -2.92 -9.32 9.66
CA SER A 185 -1.98 -8.29 10.12
C SER A 185 -0.75 -8.97 10.69
N MET A 186 0.40 -8.70 10.11
CA MET A 186 1.69 -9.17 10.61
C MET A 186 1.96 -8.58 12.00
N SER A 187 2.40 -9.42 12.90
CA SER A 187 2.88 -9.02 14.23
C SER A 187 4.19 -8.23 14.15
N VAL A 188 4.53 -7.53 15.23
CA VAL A 188 5.83 -6.80 15.31
C VAL A 188 7.02 -7.75 15.13
N SER A 189 6.92 -8.98 15.66
CA SER A 189 7.97 -10.00 15.49
C SER A 189 8.13 -10.44 14.03
N GLU A 190 7.04 -10.67 13.32
CA GLU A 190 7.09 -11.06 11.89
C GLU A 190 7.67 -9.93 11.02
N TRP A 191 7.32 -8.66 11.31
CA TRP A 191 7.95 -7.52 10.65
C TRP A 191 9.45 -7.45 10.94
N GLN A 192 9.87 -7.72 12.20
CA GLN A 192 11.28 -7.75 12.57
C GLN A 192 12.02 -8.86 11.82
N GLU A 193 11.47 -10.06 11.77
CA GLU A 193 12.04 -11.20 11.06
C GLU A 193 12.15 -10.92 9.54
N ALA A 194 11.12 -10.31 8.94
CA ALA A 194 11.16 -9.90 7.55
C ALA A 194 12.28 -8.88 7.28
N VAL A 195 12.41 -7.86 8.13
CA VAL A 195 13.47 -6.86 8.05
C VAL A 195 14.86 -7.49 8.23
N ASP A 196 15.01 -8.44 9.14
CA ASP A 196 16.28 -9.12 9.36
C ASP A 196 16.69 -10.01 8.16
N VAL A 197 15.73 -10.63 7.47
CA VAL A 197 15.97 -11.28 6.17
C VAL A 197 16.53 -10.28 5.18
N LEU A 198 15.94 -9.09 5.07
CA LEU A 198 16.41 -8.07 4.12
C LEU A 198 17.81 -7.56 4.47
N LYS A 199 18.12 -7.34 5.75
CA LYS A 199 19.49 -6.95 6.19
C LYS A 199 20.52 -7.98 5.76
N VAL A 200 20.27 -9.26 6.01
CA VAL A 200 21.16 -10.36 5.61
C VAL A 200 21.29 -10.45 4.09
N ALA A 201 20.21 -10.26 3.36
CA ALA A 201 20.20 -10.35 1.90
C ALA A 201 21.10 -9.30 1.23
N VAL A 202 21.27 -8.12 1.83
CA VAL A 202 22.08 -7.02 1.27
C VAL A 202 23.46 -6.85 1.93
N GLU A 203 23.75 -7.55 3.02
CA GLU A 203 24.99 -7.40 3.78
C GLU A 203 26.22 -7.71 2.92
N GLY A 204 27.15 -6.76 2.84
CA GLY A 204 28.40 -6.91 2.07
C GLY A 204 28.22 -7.03 0.55
N LYS A 205 27.00 -6.79 0.02
CA LYS A 205 26.67 -6.91 -1.40
C LYS A 205 26.32 -5.56 -2.02
N ASP A 206 26.54 -5.41 -3.34
CA ASP A 206 26.04 -4.27 -4.13
C ASP A 206 24.57 -4.53 -4.55
N LYS A 207 23.70 -4.66 -3.55
CA LYS A 207 22.27 -4.90 -3.70
C LYS A 207 21.49 -3.90 -2.88
N ASN A 208 20.32 -3.51 -3.36
CA ASN A 208 19.44 -2.58 -2.67
C ASN A 208 18.03 -3.17 -2.56
N VAL A 209 17.37 -2.87 -1.47
CA VAL A 209 15.96 -3.22 -1.24
C VAL A 209 15.16 -1.95 -0.99
N ILE A 210 14.03 -1.84 -1.66
CA ILE A 210 13.01 -0.82 -1.44
C ILE A 210 11.78 -1.56 -0.90
N LEU A 211 11.62 -1.53 0.41
CA LEU A 211 10.46 -2.09 1.09
C LEU A 211 9.33 -1.07 1.10
N VAL A 212 8.17 -1.46 0.60
CA VAL A 212 6.97 -0.63 0.55
C VAL A 212 5.88 -1.25 1.42
N PRO A 213 5.82 -0.93 2.73
CA PRO A 213 4.65 -1.24 3.52
C PRO A 213 3.45 -0.47 2.97
N ASP A 214 2.51 -1.20 2.38
CA ASP A 214 1.21 -0.66 2.01
C ASP A 214 0.28 -0.76 3.23
N VAL A 215 -0.02 0.38 3.81
CA VAL A 215 -0.76 0.49 5.06
C VAL A 215 -2.12 1.18 4.87
N ALA A 216 -2.74 0.97 3.72
CA ALA A 216 -4.03 1.57 3.37
C ALA A 216 -5.13 1.36 4.43
N TYR A 217 -5.06 0.30 5.19
CA TYR A 217 -6.05 -0.04 6.23
C TYR A 217 -5.54 0.15 7.67
N LEU A 218 -4.43 0.87 7.86
CA LEU A 218 -3.79 1.06 9.16
C LEU A 218 -4.75 1.63 10.21
N ASP A 219 -5.52 2.65 9.84
CA ASP A 219 -6.44 3.34 10.76
C ASP A 219 -7.70 2.51 11.09
N TYR A 220 -7.89 1.38 10.41
CA TYR A 220 -9.00 0.43 10.63
C TYR A 220 -8.54 -0.89 11.26
N SER A 221 -7.23 -1.06 11.53
CA SER A 221 -6.65 -2.35 11.93
C SER A 221 -6.62 -2.59 13.45
N GLY A 222 -7.09 -1.63 14.25
CA GLY A 222 -7.13 -1.75 15.72
C GLY A 222 -6.81 -0.45 16.44
N GLU A 223 -6.47 -0.56 17.72
CA GLU A 223 -6.10 0.59 18.55
C GLU A 223 -4.90 1.32 17.95
N LYS A 224 -5.01 2.65 17.87
CA LYS A 224 -4.10 3.52 17.11
C LYS A 224 -2.62 3.25 17.42
N GLU A 225 -2.24 3.19 18.67
CA GLU A 225 -0.82 3.04 19.04
C GLU A 225 -0.36 1.58 18.94
N GLU A 226 -1.25 0.61 19.14
CA GLU A 226 -0.93 -0.81 19.03
C GLU A 226 -0.63 -1.22 17.58
N CYS A 227 -1.50 -0.86 16.64
CA CYS A 227 -1.34 -1.23 15.23
C CYS A 227 -0.14 -0.54 14.55
N ARG A 228 0.46 0.46 15.20
CA ARG A 228 1.63 1.19 14.70
C ARG A 228 2.98 0.71 15.27
N LYS A 229 2.99 -0.15 16.29
CA LYS A 229 4.23 -0.59 16.97
C LYS A 229 5.28 -1.16 16.01
N PHE A 230 4.86 -1.80 14.93
CA PHE A 230 5.75 -2.39 13.94
C PHE A 230 6.64 -1.35 13.22
N PHE A 231 6.24 -0.07 13.14
CA PHE A 231 7.08 0.94 12.52
C PHE A 231 8.45 1.11 13.19
N LYS A 232 8.56 0.80 14.47
CA LYS A 232 9.84 0.83 15.20
C LYS A 232 10.90 -0.09 14.59
N VAL A 233 10.53 -1.17 13.91
CA VAL A 233 11.48 -2.09 13.28
C VAL A 233 12.22 -1.48 12.10
N PHE A 234 11.70 -0.37 11.55
CA PHE A 234 12.32 0.33 10.43
C PHE A 234 13.36 1.37 10.85
N GLY A 235 13.67 1.46 12.15
CA GLY A 235 14.73 2.32 12.64
C GLY A 235 16.13 1.79 12.33
N ASN A 236 17.08 2.71 12.09
CA ASN A 236 18.52 2.40 11.95
C ASN A 236 18.84 1.30 10.91
N LEU A 237 18.16 1.31 9.78
CA LEU A 237 18.39 0.36 8.69
C LEU A 237 19.73 0.65 7.96
N PRO A 238 20.34 -0.37 7.35
CA PRO A 238 21.47 -0.19 6.44
C PRO A 238 21.10 0.76 5.29
N LYS A 239 22.09 1.54 4.81
CA LYS A 239 21.87 2.56 3.75
C LYS A 239 21.35 2.03 2.41
N ASN A 240 21.44 0.74 2.19
CA ASN A 240 20.94 0.04 1.02
C ASN A 240 19.56 -0.61 1.22
N ILE A 241 18.89 -0.30 2.33
CA ILE A 241 17.46 -0.59 2.54
C ILE A 241 16.73 0.74 2.70
N LEU A 242 15.82 1.01 1.78
CA LEU A 242 14.89 2.16 1.83
C LEU A 242 13.50 1.65 2.17
N VAL A 243 12.83 2.32 3.11
CA VAL A 243 11.41 2.05 3.41
C VAL A 243 10.57 3.21 2.92
N ILE A 244 9.54 2.93 2.14
CA ILE A 244 8.58 3.91 1.63
C ILE A 244 7.17 3.47 2.05
N VAL A 245 6.62 4.13 3.05
CA VAL A 245 5.27 3.81 3.54
C VAL A 245 4.21 4.37 2.59
N ALA A 246 3.38 3.50 2.04
CA ALA A 246 2.20 3.91 1.28
C ALA A 246 1.03 4.10 2.26
N TYR A 247 0.86 5.34 2.73
CA TYR A 247 -0.18 5.76 3.66
C TYR A 247 -1.25 6.57 2.93
N THR A 248 -2.53 6.27 3.16
CA THR A 248 -3.65 6.95 2.49
C THR A 248 -4.85 7.11 3.42
#